data_cb4273a00ebfe9c7623f57122a9386e7
#
_entry.id   cb4273a00ebfe9c7623f57122a9386e7
#
_cell.length_a   1.000
_cell.length_b   1.000
_cell.length_c   1.000
_cell.angle_alpha   90.00
_cell.angle_beta   90.00
_cell.angle_gamma   90.00
#
_symmetry.space_group_name_H-M   'P 1'
#
loop_
_entity.id
_entity.type
_entity.pdbx_description
1 polymer ?
#
loop_
_entity_poly.entity_id
_entity_poly.type
_entity_poly.pdbx_seq_one_letter_code
_entity_poly.pdbx_strand_id
1 'polypeptide(L)'
;MATPSAASIGRAIFQDTNLSRPKGQACISCHDPNHAFADPRQISPGATPNIKGTRNAPSLMYAALIPPMAYDDFFLPDGSEAFAWEGGLSHDGRAQDLFQQVQEPFFNPKEMNLPGPKALASELRKSTYAPEFRKWVGNKAWQDDEKLNYFAYRSLVEFLKEPFFRPFDSRFDAYQNGGEEILTETEKRGLEIFKTTAACADCHFLHAKSWTAPLLSDFGYDNLGAPSFGAKDPGLFAVTKDPEDLGKFKAPSLRNIELTAPYMHNGSIPTLREVLEFYNVRDLQPPRWPKTDYPETVNHDDMGDLGLSEQEIDELLAFLKTLSDRSLLKKPKDQLFPKAPAGVPSSLNRKLYFPDWTHRLHPAFPGD
;
A
#
# COMPACT_ATOMS: atom_id res chain seq x y z
N MET A 1 8.54 14.79 -30.94
CA MET A 1 7.64 14.23 -29.95
C MET A 1 8.42 13.17 -29.17
N ALA A 2 8.38 13.19 -27.84
CA ALA A 2 9.06 12.17 -27.02
C ALA A 2 8.45 10.78 -27.30
N THR A 3 9.29 9.74 -27.24
CA THR A 3 8.81 8.35 -27.35
C THR A 3 7.94 8.07 -26.13
N PRO A 4 6.72 7.50 -26.29
CA PRO A 4 5.87 7.13 -25.17
C PRO A 4 6.63 6.18 -24.24
N SER A 5 6.57 6.42 -22.92
CA SER A 5 7.15 5.52 -21.93
C SER A 5 6.06 4.61 -21.34
N ALA A 6 6.46 3.44 -20.84
CA ALA A 6 5.54 2.56 -20.13
C ALA A 6 4.81 3.32 -18.99
N ALA A 7 5.53 4.08 -18.19
CA ALA A 7 4.97 4.86 -17.10
C ALA A 7 3.94 5.91 -17.56
N SER A 8 4.15 6.57 -18.73
CA SER A 8 3.17 7.52 -19.26
C SER A 8 1.86 6.85 -19.68
N ILE A 9 1.93 5.65 -20.25
CA ILE A 9 0.74 4.82 -20.55
C ILE A 9 0.08 4.36 -19.26
N GLY A 10 0.85 3.85 -18.29
CA GLY A 10 0.33 3.44 -16.98
C GLY A 10 -0.41 4.55 -16.26
N ARG A 11 0.12 5.78 -16.31
CA ARG A 11 -0.56 6.96 -15.80
C ARG A 11 -1.89 7.24 -16.50
N ALA A 12 -1.96 7.08 -17.81
CA ALA A 12 -3.20 7.27 -18.58
C ALA A 12 -4.23 6.19 -18.20
N ILE A 13 -3.80 4.92 -18.08
CA ILE A 13 -4.65 3.81 -17.64
C ILE A 13 -5.16 4.06 -16.21
N PHE A 14 -4.33 4.52 -15.29
CA PHE A 14 -4.67 4.80 -13.89
C PHE A 14 -5.83 5.81 -13.76
N GLN A 15 -6.00 6.69 -14.73
CA GLN A 15 -7.03 7.73 -14.75
C GLN A 15 -8.21 7.40 -15.67
N ASP A 16 -8.17 6.31 -16.42
CA ASP A 16 -9.16 6.02 -17.47
C ASP A 16 -10.45 5.43 -16.92
N THR A 17 -11.45 6.26 -16.75
CA THR A 17 -12.80 5.89 -16.28
C THR A 17 -13.60 5.04 -17.28
N ASN A 18 -13.09 4.80 -18.50
CA ASN A 18 -13.73 3.91 -19.46
C ASN A 18 -13.41 2.43 -19.21
N LEU A 19 -12.44 2.13 -18.33
CA LEU A 19 -12.00 0.78 -18.00
C LEU A 19 -12.83 0.12 -16.88
N SER A 20 -14.08 0.54 -16.70
CA SER A 20 -15.01 -0.06 -15.72
C SER A 20 -16.38 -0.36 -16.34
N ARG A 21 -17.22 -1.15 -15.64
CA ARG A 21 -18.61 -1.45 -16.02
C ARG A 21 -19.55 -1.35 -14.80
N PRO A 22 -20.49 -0.38 -14.79
CA PRO A 22 -20.61 0.74 -15.73
C PRO A 22 -19.35 1.61 -15.81
N LYS A 23 -19.20 2.37 -16.89
CA LYS A 23 -18.10 3.35 -17.02
C LYS A 23 -18.22 4.43 -15.95
N GLY A 24 -17.10 4.99 -15.52
CA GLY A 24 -17.07 6.08 -14.54
C GLY A 24 -16.07 5.87 -13.40
N GLN A 25 -15.48 4.68 -13.27
CA GLN A 25 -14.48 4.34 -12.24
C GLN A 25 -13.12 4.04 -12.85
N ALA A 26 -12.07 4.46 -12.16
CA ALA A 26 -10.68 4.22 -12.48
C ALA A 26 -9.88 4.01 -11.18
N CYS A 27 -8.60 3.65 -11.26
CA CYS A 27 -7.75 3.49 -10.07
C CYS A 27 -7.74 4.75 -9.18
N ILE A 28 -7.66 5.93 -9.80
CA ILE A 28 -7.69 7.22 -9.10
C ILE A 28 -9.00 7.46 -8.33
N SER A 29 -10.07 6.74 -8.64
CA SER A 29 -11.35 6.87 -7.93
C SER A 29 -11.31 6.36 -6.49
N CYS A 30 -10.38 5.43 -6.20
CA CYS A 30 -10.16 4.83 -4.88
C CYS A 30 -8.78 5.19 -4.30
N HIS A 31 -7.83 5.61 -5.15
CA HIS A 31 -6.49 6.01 -4.75
C HIS A 31 -6.32 7.52 -4.99
N ASP A 32 -6.84 8.32 -4.02
CA ASP A 32 -6.87 9.79 -4.15
C ASP A 32 -5.48 10.40 -3.90
N PRO A 33 -4.90 11.11 -4.86
CA PRO A 33 -3.63 11.81 -4.70
C PRO A 33 -3.59 12.78 -3.50
N ASN A 34 -4.74 13.33 -3.12
CA ASN A 34 -4.83 14.25 -1.98
C ASN A 34 -4.76 13.56 -0.61
N HIS A 35 -4.83 12.22 -0.59
CA HIS A 35 -4.76 11.38 0.60
C HIS A 35 -3.61 10.37 0.48
N ALA A 36 -2.47 10.81 -0.05
CA ALA A 36 -1.32 9.95 -0.30
C ALA A 36 -1.68 8.68 -1.10
N PHE A 37 -2.61 8.79 -2.05
CA PHE A 37 -3.15 7.67 -2.86
C PHE A 37 -3.83 6.56 -2.04
N ALA A 38 -4.38 6.87 -0.88
CA ALA A 38 -5.36 6.05 -0.16
C ALA A 38 -6.78 6.54 -0.44
N ASP A 39 -7.80 5.81 0.02
CA ASP A 39 -9.20 6.26 -0.03
C ASP A 39 -9.60 6.94 1.28
N PRO A 40 -10.02 8.21 1.28
CA PRO A 40 -10.52 8.89 2.48
C PRO A 40 -11.87 8.35 2.97
N ARG A 41 -12.55 7.54 2.17
CA ARG A 41 -13.79 6.87 2.57
C ARG A 41 -13.47 5.56 3.28
N GLN A 42 -14.28 5.20 4.25
CA GLN A 42 -14.11 3.93 4.95
C GLN A 42 -14.03 2.75 3.97
N ILE A 43 -14.99 2.65 3.05
CA ILE A 43 -15.03 1.64 2.00
C ILE A 43 -15.30 2.30 0.65
N SER A 44 -14.48 1.96 -0.34
CA SER A 44 -14.64 2.45 -1.71
C SER A 44 -15.93 1.97 -2.36
N PRO A 45 -16.66 2.83 -3.12
CA PRO A 45 -17.74 2.36 -3.99
C PRO A 45 -17.16 1.58 -5.17
N GLY A 46 -17.87 0.54 -5.60
CA GLY A 46 -17.58 -0.14 -6.87
C GLY A 46 -18.17 0.64 -8.06
N ALA A 47 -17.84 0.21 -9.28
CA ALA A 47 -18.41 0.77 -10.51
C ALA A 47 -19.93 0.55 -10.60
N THR A 48 -20.40 -0.59 -10.12
CA THR A 48 -21.83 -0.90 -10.07
C THR A 48 -22.52 -0.11 -8.95
N PRO A 49 -23.59 0.64 -9.21
CA PRO A 49 -24.31 1.39 -8.19
C PRO A 49 -24.70 0.51 -6.98
N ASN A 50 -24.51 1.07 -5.78
CA ASN A 50 -24.78 0.41 -4.48
C ASN A 50 -23.89 -0.80 -4.14
N ILE A 51 -22.96 -1.16 -4.99
CA ILE A 51 -21.92 -2.14 -4.66
C ILE A 51 -20.72 -1.40 -4.07
N LYS A 52 -20.13 -1.96 -3.01
CA LYS A 52 -18.92 -1.43 -2.35
C LYS A 52 -17.89 -2.53 -2.19
N GLY A 53 -16.65 -2.15 -2.07
CA GLY A 53 -15.57 -3.00 -1.59
C GLY A 53 -15.87 -3.58 -0.20
N THR A 54 -14.92 -4.31 0.34
CA THR A 54 -14.99 -4.86 1.70
C THR A 54 -13.92 -4.29 2.63
N ARG A 55 -12.92 -3.66 2.04
CA ARG A 55 -11.76 -3.10 2.74
C ARG A 55 -11.52 -1.65 2.32
N ASN A 56 -10.84 -0.89 3.16
CA ASN A 56 -10.31 0.42 2.79
C ASN A 56 -9.22 0.26 1.73
N ALA A 57 -9.15 1.17 0.76
CA ALA A 57 -8.08 1.15 -0.25
C ALA A 57 -6.80 1.76 0.34
N PRO A 58 -5.72 0.97 0.48
CA PRO A 58 -4.49 1.45 1.09
C PRO A 58 -3.75 2.44 0.18
N SER A 59 -2.81 3.18 0.77
CA SER A 59 -1.90 4.04 0.02
C SER A 59 -1.11 3.26 -1.03
N LEU A 60 -0.93 3.88 -2.21
CA LEU A 60 0.00 3.38 -3.24
C LEU A 60 1.42 3.95 -3.09
N MET A 61 1.62 4.89 -2.15
CA MET A 61 2.97 5.38 -1.85
C MET A 61 3.81 4.21 -1.35
N TYR A 62 5.01 4.09 -1.88
CA TYR A 62 5.96 3.01 -1.57
C TYR A 62 5.51 1.59 -1.92
N ALA A 63 4.32 1.38 -2.50
CA ALA A 63 3.79 0.05 -2.81
C ALA A 63 4.71 -0.79 -3.71
N ALA A 64 5.48 -0.15 -4.60
CA ALA A 64 6.44 -0.83 -5.45
C ALA A 64 7.69 -1.37 -4.70
N LEU A 65 7.85 -1.06 -3.43
CA LEU A 65 8.95 -1.50 -2.56
C LEU A 65 8.54 -2.59 -1.56
N ILE A 66 7.26 -2.91 -1.48
CA ILE A 66 6.77 -4.02 -0.65
C ILE A 66 7.34 -5.32 -1.24
N PRO A 67 7.99 -6.19 -0.43
CA PRO A 67 8.54 -7.45 -0.91
C PRO A 67 7.43 -8.38 -1.42
N PRO A 68 7.74 -9.32 -2.29
CA PRO A 68 6.82 -10.41 -2.62
C PRO A 68 6.44 -11.20 -1.38
N MET A 69 5.23 -11.80 -1.40
CA MET A 69 4.80 -12.64 -0.29
C MET A 69 5.71 -13.87 -0.16
N ALA A 70 6.22 -14.09 1.03
CA ALA A 70 7.07 -15.21 1.37
C ALA A 70 6.72 -15.78 2.75
N TYR A 71 6.99 -17.06 2.97
CA TYR A 71 7.04 -17.69 4.28
C TYR A 71 8.52 -17.88 4.62
N ASP A 72 9.02 -17.05 5.51
CA ASP A 72 10.45 -16.90 5.74
C ASP A 72 10.80 -17.13 7.19
N ASP A 73 12.05 -17.51 7.43
CA ASP A 73 12.60 -17.71 8.76
C ASP A 73 13.12 -16.41 9.38
N PHE A 74 12.98 -16.29 10.68
CA PHE A 74 13.59 -15.23 11.46
C PHE A 74 14.01 -15.80 12.83
N PHE A 75 14.98 -15.13 13.47
CA PHE A 75 15.44 -15.53 14.79
C PHE A 75 14.77 -14.71 15.88
N LEU A 76 14.21 -15.41 16.85
CA LEU A 76 13.71 -14.81 18.09
C LEU A 76 14.87 -14.32 18.98
N PRO A 77 14.62 -13.43 19.96
CA PRO A 77 15.66 -12.93 20.85
C PRO A 77 16.40 -14.01 21.64
N ASP A 78 15.78 -15.16 21.89
CA ASP A 78 16.38 -16.31 22.55
C ASP A 78 17.25 -17.17 21.63
N GLY A 79 17.34 -16.79 20.33
CA GLY A 79 18.13 -17.50 19.32
C GLY A 79 17.39 -18.67 18.66
N SER A 80 16.13 -18.93 19.02
CA SER A 80 15.31 -19.92 18.33
C SER A 80 14.84 -19.38 16.96
N GLU A 81 14.66 -20.32 16.01
CA GLU A 81 14.15 -20.03 14.67
C GLU A 81 12.63 -20.06 14.69
N ALA A 82 12.00 -19.06 14.08
CA ALA A 82 10.57 -18.99 13.89
C ALA A 82 10.26 -18.66 12.41
N PHE A 83 9.08 -19.01 11.97
CA PHE A 83 8.64 -18.79 10.58
C PHE A 83 7.35 -17.97 10.56
N ALA A 84 7.29 -16.99 9.67
CA ALA A 84 6.09 -16.20 9.47
C ALA A 84 5.90 -15.78 8.01
N TRP A 85 4.67 -15.45 7.68
CA TRP A 85 4.36 -14.82 6.39
C TRP A 85 4.76 -13.35 6.42
N GLU A 86 5.43 -12.89 5.37
CA GLU A 86 5.72 -11.48 5.15
C GLU A 86 5.48 -11.07 3.69
N GLY A 87 5.35 -9.77 3.44
CA GLY A 87 5.26 -9.21 2.08
C GLY A 87 3.90 -9.40 1.41
N GLY A 88 3.89 -9.43 0.10
CA GLY A 88 2.67 -9.49 -0.71
C GLY A 88 1.88 -8.18 -0.73
N LEU A 89 0.96 -8.06 -1.68
CA LEU A 89 0.10 -6.89 -1.84
C LEU A 89 -1.34 -7.21 -1.42
N SER A 90 -2.18 -6.17 -1.35
CA SER A 90 -3.44 -6.17 -0.61
C SER A 90 -3.23 -6.29 0.90
N HIS A 91 -4.32 -6.20 1.70
CA HIS A 91 -4.21 -6.30 3.16
C HIS A 91 -3.93 -7.74 3.65
N ASP A 92 -4.22 -8.73 2.83
CA ASP A 92 -4.16 -10.16 3.14
C ASP A 92 -3.10 -10.93 2.35
N GLY A 93 -2.24 -10.25 1.61
CA GLY A 93 -1.16 -10.88 0.85
C GLY A 93 -1.59 -11.67 -0.39
N ARG A 94 -2.88 -11.65 -0.76
CA ARG A 94 -3.41 -12.48 -1.86
C ARG A 94 -2.75 -12.20 -3.22
N ALA A 95 -2.21 -11.03 -3.43
CA ALA A 95 -1.40 -10.73 -4.60
C ALA A 95 0.09 -10.87 -4.25
N GLN A 96 0.76 -11.79 -4.91
CA GLN A 96 2.17 -12.13 -4.68
C GLN A 96 3.09 -10.93 -4.84
N ASP A 97 2.80 -10.07 -5.83
CA ASP A 97 3.58 -8.89 -6.16
C ASP A 97 2.71 -7.78 -6.78
N LEU A 98 3.32 -6.65 -7.06
CA LEU A 98 2.63 -5.50 -7.65
C LEU A 98 2.05 -5.82 -9.05
N PHE A 99 2.71 -6.68 -9.84
CA PHE A 99 2.23 -7.04 -11.16
C PHE A 99 0.94 -7.85 -11.09
N GLN A 100 0.83 -8.75 -10.13
CA GLN A 100 -0.41 -9.50 -9.91
C GLN A 100 -1.50 -8.57 -9.35
N GLN A 101 -1.15 -7.70 -8.39
CA GLN A 101 -2.12 -6.82 -7.74
C GLN A 101 -2.82 -5.87 -8.71
N VAL A 102 -2.10 -5.25 -9.66
CA VAL A 102 -2.70 -4.29 -10.60
C VAL A 102 -3.72 -4.90 -11.57
N GLN A 103 -3.81 -6.23 -11.66
CA GLN A 103 -4.75 -6.95 -12.53
C GLN A 103 -6.12 -7.12 -11.89
N GLU A 104 -6.17 -7.37 -10.57
CA GLU A 104 -7.39 -7.75 -9.86
C GLU A 104 -8.51 -6.71 -9.97
N PRO A 105 -8.27 -5.40 -9.76
CA PRO A 105 -9.32 -4.38 -9.75
C PRO A 105 -10.14 -4.29 -11.02
N PHE A 106 -9.54 -4.58 -12.19
CA PHE A 106 -10.25 -4.51 -13.47
C PHE A 106 -11.46 -5.46 -13.52
N PHE A 107 -11.34 -6.64 -12.95
CA PHE A 107 -12.32 -7.74 -13.07
C PHE A 107 -13.12 -7.97 -11.80
N ASN A 108 -12.73 -7.36 -10.69
CA ASN A 108 -13.43 -7.50 -9.43
C ASN A 108 -14.83 -6.84 -9.52
N PRO A 109 -15.93 -7.59 -9.30
CA PRO A 109 -17.29 -7.05 -9.38
C PRO A 109 -17.60 -5.98 -8.32
N LYS A 110 -16.81 -5.91 -7.26
CA LYS A 110 -16.90 -4.89 -6.22
C LYS A 110 -16.05 -3.65 -6.50
N GLU A 111 -15.30 -3.65 -7.60
CA GLU A 111 -14.40 -2.58 -8.02
C GLU A 111 -14.75 -2.15 -9.45
N MET A 112 -13.89 -2.37 -10.45
CA MET A 112 -14.09 -1.89 -11.83
C MET A 112 -15.03 -2.78 -12.66
N ASN A 113 -15.25 -4.03 -12.28
CA ASN A 113 -16.28 -4.95 -12.81
C ASN A 113 -16.26 -5.17 -14.34
N LEU A 114 -15.08 -5.17 -14.99
CA LEU A 114 -15.02 -5.58 -16.38
C LEU A 114 -15.34 -7.08 -16.52
N PRO A 115 -16.03 -7.51 -17.59
CA PRO A 115 -16.46 -8.92 -17.75
C PRO A 115 -15.31 -9.88 -18.09
N GLY A 116 -14.08 -9.37 -18.28
CA GLY A 116 -12.90 -10.19 -18.49
C GLY A 116 -11.86 -9.55 -19.42
N PRO A 117 -10.71 -10.24 -19.64
CA PRO A 117 -9.55 -9.71 -20.35
C PRO A 117 -9.84 -9.20 -21.78
N LYS A 118 -10.74 -9.84 -22.52
CA LYS A 118 -11.14 -9.37 -23.85
C LYS A 118 -11.81 -8.01 -23.82
N ALA A 119 -12.60 -7.72 -22.77
CA ALA A 119 -13.23 -6.42 -22.59
C ALA A 119 -12.19 -5.34 -22.29
N LEU A 120 -11.20 -5.63 -21.44
CA LEU A 120 -10.09 -4.72 -21.14
C LEU A 120 -9.33 -4.37 -22.43
N ALA A 121 -8.87 -5.36 -23.19
CA ALA A 121 -8.16 -5.13 -24.46
C ALA A 121 -8.98 -4.32 -25.46
N SER A 122 -10.30 -4.58 -25.54
CA SER A 122 -11.22 -3.82 -26.41
C SER A 122 -11.31 -2.35 -25.99
N GLU A 123 -11.42 -2.03 -24.70
CA GLU A 123 -11.50 -0.65 -24.24
C GLU A 123 -10.14 0.07 -24.37
N LEU A 124 -9.02 -0.61 -24.11
CA LEU A 124 -7.68 -0.06 -24.32
C LEU A 124 -7.47 0.41 -25.78
N ARG A 125 -7.98 -0.37 -26.76
CA ARG A 125 -7.90 0.01 -28.19
C ARG A 125 -8.75 1.22 -28.55
N LYS A 126 -9.77 1.56 -27.75
CA LYS A 126 -10.64 2.72 -27.97
C LYS A 126 -10.20 3.95 -27.17
N SER A 127 -9.18 3.82 -26.33
CA SER A 127 -8.71 4.90 -25.46
C SER A 127 -8.09 6.05 -26.25
N THR A 128 -8.05 7.22 -25.64
CA THR A 128 -7.41 8.41 -26.25
C THR A 128 -5.90 8.25 -26.39
N TYR A 129 -5.28 7.37 -25.58
CA TYR A 129 -3.84 7.04 -25.61
C TYR A 129 -3.52 5.79 -26.45
N ALA A 130 -4.50 5.22 -27.15
CA ALA A 130 -4.32 4.05 -28.01
C ALA A 130 -3.22 4.20 -29.08
N PRO A 131 -3.08 5.37 -29.77
CA PRO A 131 -2.02 5.55 -30.75
C PRO A 131 -0.62 5.45 -30.13
N GLU A 132 -0.40 6.07 -28.97
CA GLU A 132 0.86 6.04 -28.24
C GLU A 132 1.15 4.66 -27.68
N PHE A 133 0.12 3.98 -27.14
CA PHE A 133 0.24 2.64 -26.61
C PHE A 133 0.63 1.65 -27.74
N ARG A 134 -0.07 1.69 -28.88
CA ARG A 134 0.27 0.87 -30.05
C ARG A 134 1.68 1.12 -30.56
N LYS A 135 2.12 2.40 -30.59
CA LYS A 135 3.49 2.76 -30.99
C LYS A 135 4.53 2.13 -30.05
N TRP A 136 4.24 2.10 -28.76
CA TRP A 136 5.15 1.55 -27.75
C TRP A 136 5.25 0.01 -27.82
N VAL A 137 4.11 -0.70 -27.91
CA VAL A 137 4.09 -2.18 -27.86
C VAL A 137 4.28 -2.83 -29.22
N GLY A 138 4.07 -2.10 -30.31
CA GLY A 138 4.14 -2.59 -31.67
C GLY A 138 2.88 -3.33 -32.14
N ASN A 139 2.78 -3.52 -33.47
CA ASN A 139 1.55 -4.04 -34.10
C ASN A 139 1.21 -5.47 -33.66
N LYS A 140 2.22 -6.33 -33.46
CA LYS A 140 2.02 -7.74 -33.09
C LYS A 140 1.35 -7.87 -31.72
N ALA A 141 1.88 -7.17 -30.71
CA ALA A 141 1.29 -7.17 -29.37
C ALA A 141 -0.05 -6.41 -29.33
N TRP A 142 -0.19 -5.32 -30.12
CA TRP A 142 -1.44 -4.57 -30.21
C TRP A 142 -2.64 -5.38 -30.69
N GLN A 143 -2.45 -6.36 -31.55
CA GLN A 143 -3.50 -7.22 -32.09
C GLN A 143 -3.82 -8.42 -31.21
N ASP A 144 -2.97 -8.76 -30.27
CA ASP A 144 -3.08 -9.86 -29.34
C ASP A 144 -3.63 -9.35 -27.99
N ASP A 145 -4.81 -9.82 -27.58
CA ASP A 145 -5.50 -9.35 -26.37
C ASP A 145 -4.69 -9.64 -25.10
N GLU A 146 -4.05 -10.81 -25.02
CA GLU A 146 -3.28 -11.22 -23.86
C GLU A 146 -2.02 -10.36 -23.70
N LYS A 147 -1.28 -10.17 -24.80
CA LYS A 147 -0.08 -9.33 -24.81
C LYS A 147 -0.42 -7.86 -24.53
N LEU A 148 -1.51 -7.36 -25.11
CA LEU A 148 -1.95 -5.98 -24.86
C LEU A 148 -2.26 -5.76 -23.39
N ASN A 149 -2.99 -6.67 -22.75
CA ASN A 149 -3.28 -6.60 -21.32
C ASN A 149 -2.01 -6.73 -20.47
N TYR A 150 -1.10 -7.65 -20.81
CA TYR A 150 0.20 -7.76 -20.16
C TYR A 150 0.96 -6.43 -20.16
N PHE A 151 1.03 -5.76 -21.31
CA PHE A 151 1.68 -4.45 -21.40
C PHE A 151 0.92 -3.35 -20.67
N ALA A 152 -0.41 -3.42 -20.57
CA ALA A 152 -1.19 -2.51 -19.75
C ALA A 152 -0.84 -2.65 -18.25
N TYR A 153 -0.76 -3.88 -17.74
CA TYR A 153 -0.33 -4.16 -16.36
C TYR A 153 1.11 -3.71 -16.11
N ARG A 154 2.03 -4.04 -17.03
CA ARG A 154 3.41 -3.55 -16.96
C ARG A 154 3.49 -2.03 -16.92
N SER A 155 2.65 -1.34 -17.69
CA SER A 155 2.58 0.13 -17.68
C SER A 155 2.18 0.70 -16.32
N LEU A 156 1.19 0.10 -15.67
CA LEU A 156 0.77 0.48 -14.32
C LEU A 156 1.89 0.26 -13.29
N VAL A 157 2.57 -0.89 -13.36
CA VAL A 157 3.73 -1.18 -12.50
C VAL A 157 4.83 -0.14 -12.70
N GLU A 158 5.19 0.18 -13.95
CA GLU A 158 6.23 1.19 -14.23
C GLU A 158 5.80 2.60 -13.78
N PHE A 159 4.51 2.92 -13.84
CA PHE A 159 3.98 4.17 -13.30
C PHE A 159 4.12 4.22 -11.76
N LEU A 160 3.73 3.15 -11.06
CA LEU A 160 3.83 3.08 -9.59
C LEU A 160 5.29 2.99 -9.08
N LYS A 161 6.25 2.68 -9.96
CA LYS A 161 7.68 2.74 -9.68
C LYS A 161 8.30 4.13 -9.85
N GLU A 162 7.56 5.11 -10.34
CA GLU A 162 8.12 6.45 -10.51
C GLU A 162 8.59 7.05 -9.17
N PRO A 163 9.67 7.86 -9.17
CA PRO A 163 10.22 8.46 -7.95
C PRO A 163 9.20 9.25 -7.13
N PHE A 164 8.16 9.74 -7.78
CA PHE A 164 7.06 10.45 -7.14
C PHE A 164 6.35 9.59 -6.06
N PHE A 165 6.21 8.28 -6.26
CA PHE A 165 5.57 7.38 -5.29
C PHE A 165 6.49 6.93 -4.15
N ARG A 166 7.75 7.37 -4.12
CA ARG A 166 8.76 7.00 -3.13
C ARG A 166 9.78 8.10 -2.88
N PRO A 167 9.34 9.29 -2.44
CA PRO A 167 10.21 10.47 -2.34
C PRO A 167 11.25 10.38 -1.24
N PHE A 168 10.98 9.69 -0.11
CA PHE A 168 11.86 9.61 1.05
C PHE A 168 12.35 10.99 1.51
N ASP A 169 11.43 11.95 1.60
CA ASP A 169 11.75 13.33 1.94
C ASP A 169 11.03 13.85 3.19
N SER A 170 10.61 12.95 4.09
CA SER A 170 9.97 13.29 5.35
C SER A 170 10.94 14.01 6.30
N ARG A 171 10.40 14.59 7.39
CA ARG A 171 11.23 15.16 8.46
C ARG A 171 12.03 14.08 9.18
N PHE A 172 11.45 12.88 9.34
CA PHE A 172 12.14 11.74 9.92
C PHE A 172 13.31 11.26 9.05
N ASP A 173 13.15 11.22 7.72
CA ASP A 173 14.28 10.90 6.81
C ASP A 173 15.43 11.90 6.98
N ALA A 174 15.11 13.19 7.09
CA ALA A 174 16.13 14.22 7.30
C ALA A 174 16.81 14.09 8.68
N TYR A 175 16.07 13.72 9.72
CA TYR A 175 16.61 13.43 11.04
C TYR A 175 17.58 12.23 11.01
N GLN A 176 17.20 11.12 10.39
CA GLN A 176 18.05 9.94 10.24
C GLN A 176 19.34 10.20 9.45
N ASN A 177 19.31 11.18 8.55
CA ASN A 177 20.49 11.60 7.78
C ASN A 177 21.37 12.64 8.51
N GLY A 178 21.27 12.75 9.83
CA GLY A 178 22.13 13.58 10.68
C GLY A 178 21.58 14.97 10.99
N GLY A 179 20.33 15.25 10.66
CA GLY A 179 19.65 16.50 11.00
C GLY A 179 19.03 16.49 12.40
N GLU A 180 19.83 16.40 13.47
CA GLU A 180 19.33 16.27 14.85
C GLU A 180 18.37 17.37 15.30
N GLU A 181 18.49 18.58 14.75
CA GLU A 181 17.62 19.73 15.05
C GLU A 181 16.27 19.71 14.29
N ILE A 182 16.06 18.76 13.40
CA ILE A 182 14.85 18.66 12.53
C ILE A 182 13.62 18.26 13.35
N LEU A 183 13.80 17.41 14.37
CA LEU A 183 12.73 17.02 15.28
C LEU A 183 12.73 17.90 16.54
N THR A 184 11.54 18.30 16.95
CA THR A 184 11.32 18.95 18.24
C THR A 184 11.53 17.98 19.40
N GLU A 185 11.71 18.47 20.61
CA GLU A 185 11.85 17.62 21.80
C GLU A 185 10.61 16.73 22.04
N THR A 186 9.42 17.22 21.74
CA THR A 186 8.17 16.44 21.79
C THR A 186 8.20 15.27 20.81
N GLU A 187 8.64 15.49 19.56
CA GLU A 187 8.75 14.46 18.54
C GLU A 187 9.85 13.43 18.86
N LYS A 188 10.96 13.88 19.47
CA LYS A 188 12.02 12.97 19.94
C LYS A 188 11.54 12.08 21.08
N ARG A 189 10.75 12.63 22.03
CA ARG A 189 10.12 11.82 23.08
C ARG A 189 9.13 10.83 22.49
N GLY A 190 8.32 11.22 21.51
CA GLY A 190 7.44 10.32 20.78
C GLY A 190 8.19 9.20 20.04
N LEU A 191 9.34 9.51 19.43
CA LEU A 191 10.23 8.49 18.85
C LEU A 191 10.75 7.50 19.89
N GLU A 192 11.09 7.97 21.09
CA GLU A 192 11.55 7.10 22.16
C GLU A 192 10.43 6.20 22.69
N ILE A 193 9.23 6.73 22.88
CA ILE A 193 8.02 5.95 23.24
C ILE A 193 7.74 4.89 22.17
N PHE A 194 7.85 5.25 20.90
CA PHE A 194 7.67 4.32 19.75
C PHE A 194 8.62 3.13 19.80
N LYS A 195 9.86 3.34 20.26
CA LYS A 195 10.89 2.29 20.36
C LYS A 195 10.78 1.45 21.64
N THR A 196 10.25 2.02 22.72
CA THR A 196 10.33 1.43 24.05
C THR A 196 8.96 1.09 24.62
N THR A 197 8.30 2.04 25.27
CA THR A 197 7.06 1.78 26.03
C THR A 197 5.93 1.25 25.14
N ALA A 198 5.78 1.79 23.94
CA ALA A 198 4.73 1.34 23.01
C ALA A 198 5.19 0.20 22.08
N ALA A 199 6.49 -0.16 22.07
CA ALA A 199 7.11 -1.24 21.31
C ALA A 199 6.71 -1.28 19.80
N CYS A 200 6.24 -0.17 19.23
CA CYS A 200 5.79 -0.10 17.83
C CYS A 200 6.91 -0.47 16.84
N ALA A 201 8.18 -0.23 17.24
CA ALA A 201 9.35 -0.53 16.42
C ALA A 201 9.58 -2.03 16.20
N ASP A 202 8.91 -2.91 16.93
CA ASP A 202 9.03 -4.36 16.78
C ASP A 202 8.39 -4.87 15.48
N CYS A 203 7.30 -4.22 15.04
CA CYS A 203 6.67 -4.47 13.73
C CYS A 203 6.97 -3.35 12.72
N HIS A 204 7.16 -2.11 13.18
CA HIS A 204 7.39 -0.95 12.33
C HIS A 204 8.85 -0.49 12.37
N PHE A 205 9.72 -1.27 11.77
CA PHE A 205 11.18 -1.11 11.82
C PHE A 205 11.66 0.28 11.43
N LEU A 206 12.46 0.91 12.28
CA LEU A 206 13.10 2.20 12.05
C LEU A 206 14.40 2.11 11.24
N HIS A 207 14.86 0.91 10.94
CA HIS A 207 16.03 0.65 10.09
C HIS A 207 15.60 -0.01 8.79
N ALA A 208 16.39 0.17 7.74
CA ALA A 208 16.14 -0.51 6.49
C ALA A 208 16.54 -1.98 6.58
N LYS A 209 15.68 -2.91 6.15
CA LYS A 209 16.06 -4.33 5.95
C LYS A 209 17.10 -4.48 4.82
N SER A 210 17.27 -3.46 3.97
CA SER A 210 18.19 -3.43 2.83
C SER A 210 18.65 -2.00 2.51
N TRP A 211 19.18 -1.76 1.33
CA TRP A 211 19.79 -0.52 0.83
C TRP A 211 18.90 0.73 0.74
N THR A 212 17.63 0.64 1.10
CA THR A 212 16.66 1.74 1.07
C THR A 212 16.47 2.34 2.46
N ALA A 213 15.98 3.58 2.53
CA ALA A 213 15.48 4.14 3.77
C ALA A 213 14.33 3.27 4.34
N PRO A 214 14.10 3.25 5.66
CA PRO A 214 13.13 2.35 6.28
C PRO A 214 11.73 2.58 5.74
N LEU A 215 11.03 1.47 5.46
CA LEU A 215 9.62 1.50 5.05
C LEU A 215 8.67 1.53 6.26
N LEU A 216 9.21 1.43 7.47
CA LEU A 216 8.47 1.47 8.73
C LEU A 216 7.41 0.36 8.79
N SER A 217 7.81 -0.84 8.41
CA SER A 217 7.04 -2.08 8.50
C SER A 217 7.97 -3.28 8.30
N ASP A 218 7.68 -4.37 8.97
CA ASP A 218 8.21 -5.70 8.70
C ASP A 218 7.45 -6.39 7.55
N PHE A 219 6.24 -5.87 7.22
CA PHE A 219 5.26 -6.48 6.31
C PHE A 219 4.77 -7.86 6.78
N GLY A 220 4.93 -8.18 8.06
CA GLY A 220 4.36 -9.33 8.72
C GLY A 220 2.82 -9.24 8.85
N TYR A 221 2.22 -10.30 9.38
CA TYR A 221 0.77 -10.42 9.49
C TYR A 221 0.35 -10.65 10.93
N ASP A 222 -0.62 -9.86 11.40
CA ASP A 222 -1.13 -9.97 12.74
C ASP A 222 -2.64 -9.67 12.82
N ASN A 223 -3.32 -10.24 13.82
CA ASN A 223 -4.68 -9.90 14.15
C ASN A 223 -4.69 -8.88 15.29
N LEU A 224 -4.84 -7.62 14.93
CA LEU A 224 -4.86 -6.51 15.88
C LEU A 224 -6.20 -6.36 16.61
N GLY A 225 -7.17 -7.25 16.38
CA GLY A 225 -8.49 -7.14 16.98
C GLY A 225 -9.32 -5.95 16.46
N ALA A 226 -9.07 -5.49 15.23
CA ALA A 226 -9.79 -4.35 14.67
C ALA A 226 -11.30 -4.52 14.78
N PRO A 227 -12.07 -3.43 15.08
CA PRO A 227 -13.51 -3.48 15.20
C PRO A 227 -14.20 -4.08 13.97
N SER A 228 -15.11 -5.04 14.19
CA SER A 228 -15.87 -5.68 13.11
C SER A 228 -16.70 -4.67 12.33
N PHE A 229 -16.74 -4.84 11.01
CA PHE A 229 -17.55 -4.01 10.12
C PHE A 229 -18.09 -4.83 8.93
N GLY A 230 -19.39 -5.05 8.93
CA GLY A 230 -20.04 -5.80 7.85
C GLY A 230 -19.91 -7.32 7.99
N ALA A 231 -19.55 -8.00 6.88
CA ALA A 231 -19.29 -9.43 6.91
C ALA A 231 -17.90 -9.72 7.48
N LYS A 232 -17.76 -10.83 8.19
CA LYS A 232 -16.45 -11.27 8.71
C LYS A 232 -15.40 -11.37 7.60
N ASP A 233 -14.22 -10.83 7.87
CA ASP A 233 -13.09 -10.85 6.95
C ASP A 233 -12.01 -11.80 7.48
N PRO A 234 -11.76 -12.95 6.83
CA PRO A 234 -10.82 -13.95 7.33
C PRO A 234 -9.35 -13.53 7.20
N GLY A 235 -9.05 -12.40 6.57
CA GLY A 235 -7.66 -11.94 6.42
C GLY A 235 -6.77 -12.93 5.68
N LEU A 236 -5.57 -13.12 6.21
CA LEU A 236 -4.54 -14.02 5.66
C LEU A 236 -5.01 -15.47 5.50
N PHE A 237 -5.91 -15.96 6.36
CA PHE A 237 -6.52 -17.29 6.21
C PHE A 237 -7.14 -17.52 4.83
N ALA A 238 -7.65 -16.48 4.18
CA ALA A 238 -8.19 -16.63 2.82
C ALA A 238 -7.14 -17.12 1.81
N VAL A 239 -5.86 -16.88 2.09
CA VAL A 239 -4.70 -17.26 1.27
C VAL A 239 -4.11 -18.58 1.74
N THR A 240 -3.74 -18.66 3.01
CA THR A 240 -2.97 -19.78 3.59
C THR A 240 -3.81 -21.01 3.93
N LYS A 241 -5.08 -20.82 4.29
CA LYS A 241 -5.99 -21.83 4.85
C LYS A 241 -5.55 -22.38 6.21
N ASP A 242 -4.59 -21.73 6.87
CA ASP A 242 -4.19 -22.06 8.22
C ASP A 242 -5.13 -21.37 9.23
N PRO A 243 -5.80 -22.11 10.13
CA PRO A 243 -6.68 -21.52 11.14
C PRO A 243 -6.02 -20.47 12.04
N GLU A 244 -4.71 -20.59 12.27
CA GLU A 244 -3.94 -19.61 13.05
C GLU A 244 -3.84 -18.24 12.36
N ASP A 245 -4.13 -18.18 11.06
CA ASP A 245 -4.09 -16.94 10.26
C ASP A 245 -5.45 -16.22 10.16
N LEU A 246 -6.46 -16.70 10.86
CA LEU A 246 -7.78 -16.06 10.88
C LEU A 246 -7.68 -14.63 11.43
N GLY A 247 -8.22 -13.67 10.65
CA GLY A 247 -8.27 -12.26 11.05
C GLY A 247 -6.93 -11.53 11.04
N LYS A 248 -5.84 -12.18 10.60
CA LYS A 248 -4.54 -11.51 10.43
C LYS A 248 -4.50 -10.67 9.15
N PHE A 249 -3.93 -9.49 9.25
CA PHE A 249 -3.70 -8.56 8.15
C PHE A 249 -2.27 -8.05 8.18
N LYS A 250 -1.76 -7.70 7.01
CA LYS A 250 -0.39 -7.23 6.86
C LYS A 250 -0.17 -5.91 7.59
N ALA A 251 0.91 -5.80 8.35
CA ALA A 251 1.41 -4.55 8.91
C ALA A 251 1.73 -3.57 7.76
N PRO A 252 1.09 -2.39 7.70
CA PRO A 252 1.34 -1.43 6.63
C PRO A 252 2.59 -0.59 6.91
N SER A 253 3.17 -0.01 5.85
CA SER A 253 4.12 1.08 6.04
C SER A 253 3.49 2.24 6.80
N LEU A 254 4.21 2.83 7.75
CA LEU A 254 3.77 4.06 8.44
C LEU A 254 4.14 5.34 7.69
N ARG A 255 4.79 5.23 6.53
CA ARG A 255 5.06 6.41 5.70
C ARG A 255 3.76 7.07 5.29
N ASN A 256 3.70 8.39 5.49
CA ASN A 256 2.51 9.20 5.21
C ASN A 256 1.25 8.85 6.04
N ILE A 257 1.42 8.15 7.18
CA ILE A 257 0.30 7.65 7.98
C ILE A 257 -0.69 8.76 8.40
N GLU A 258 -0.22 9.99 8.64
CA GLU A 258 -1.06 11.14 8.94
C GLU A 258 -2.08 11.46 7.83
N LEU A 259 -1.75 11.11 6.57
CA LEU A 259 -2.52 11.49 5.37
C LEU A 259 -3.50 10.42 4.92
N THR A 260 -3.47 9.22 5.51
CA THR A 260 -4.15 8.02 4.99
C THR A 260 -5.36 7.56 5.82
N ALA A 261 -5.92 8.44 6.63
CA ALA A 261 -7.17 8.13 7.33
C ALA A 261 -8.32 7.79 6.36
N PRO A 262 -9.26 6.89 6.74
CA PRO A 262 -9.37 6.17 8.00
C PRO A 262 -8.47 4.93 8.06
N TYR A 263 -8.35 4.33 9.25
CA TYR A 263 -7.37 3.28 9.56
C TYR A 263 -7.99 1.90 9.75
N MET A 264 -7.17 0.88 9.88
CA MET A 264 -7.43 -0.56 9.84
C MET A 264 -7.77 -1.05 8.42
N HIS A 265 -7.72 -2.36 8.21
CA HIS A 265 -8.03 -2.95 6.91
C HIS A 265 -9.43 -2.58 6.38
N ASN A 266 -10.39 -2.31 7.28
CA ASN A 266 -11.77 -2.00 6.99
C ASN A 266 -12.15 -0.53 7.24
N GLY A 267 -11.16 0.35 7.53
CA GLY A 267 -11.39 1.76 7.81
C GLY A 267 -12.25 2.04 9.04
N SER A 268 -12.25 1.14 10.02
CA SER A 268 -13.13 1.23 11.21
C SER A 268 -12.72 2.29 12.21
N ILE A 269 -11.47 2.77 12.17
CA ILE A 269 -10.96 3.80 13.09
C ILE A 269 -10.68 5.09 12.30
N PRO A 270 -11.39 6.19 12.60
CA PRO A 270 -11.36 7.37 11.74
C PRO A 270 -10.12 8.27 11.90
N THR A 271 -9.46 8.25 13.06
CA THR A 271 -8.33 9.16 13.34
C THR A 271 -7.10 8.43 13.84
N LEU A 272 -5.91 8.96 13.54
CA LEU A 272 -4.65 8.39 14.01
C LEU A 272 -4.54 8.38 15.55
N ARG A 273 -5.10 9.39 16.21
CA ARG A 273 -5.20 9.42 17.69
C ARG A 273 -6.00 8.23 18.20
N GLU A 274 -7.16 7.97 17.62
CA GLU A 274 -7.99 6.84 18.02
C GLU A 274 -7.32 5.47 17.75
N VAL A 275 -6.42 5.37 16.76
CA VAL A 275 -5.57 4.17 16.58
C VAL A 275 -4.65 3.99 17.77
N LEU A 276 -3.98 5.06 18.25
CA LEU A 276 -3.11 4.98 19.41
C LEU A 276 -3.90 4.65 20.68
N GLU A 277 -5.05 5.25 20.87
CA GLU A 277 -5.95 4.94 21.98
C GLU A 277 -6.46 3.48 21.89
N PHE A 278 -6.73 2.97 20.68
CA PHE A 278 -7.11 1.58 20.47
C PHE A 278 -6.00 0.63 20.92
N TYR A 279 -4.76 0.86 20.53
CA TYR A 279 -3.63 0.05 20.96
C TYR A 279 -3.35 0.17 22.45
N ASN A 280 -3.61 1.34 23.04
CA ASN A 280 -3.37 1.61 24.45
C ASN A 280 -4.37 0.90 25.38
N VAL A 281 -5.66 0.81 25.00
CA VAL A 281 -6.71 0.39 25.96
C VAL A 281 -7.73 -0.61 25.37
N ARG A 282 -7.45 -1.25 24.22
CA ARG A 282 -8.38 -2.17 23.54
C ARG A 282 -8.87 -3.28 24.48
N ASP A 283 -7.99 -3.82 25.31
CA ASP A 283 -8.27 -4.98 26.17
C ASP A 283 -8.77 -4.60 27.57
N LEU A 284 -8.82 -3.32 27.88
CA LEU A 284 -9.31 -2.82 29.16
C LEU A 284 -10.86 -2.83 29.24
N GLN A 285 -11.38 -2.95 30.45
CA GLN A 285 -12.83 -2.95 30.71
C GLN A 285 -13.32 -1.60 31.24
N PRO A 286 -14.49 -1.14 30.87
CA PRO A 286 -15.42 -1.70 29.88
C PRO A 286 -14.88 -1.53 28.45
N PRO A 287 -15.21 -2.40 27.48
CA PRO A 287 -14.69 -2.31 26.14
C PRO A 287 -15.21 -1.04 25.46
N ARG A 288 -14.28 -0.27 24.92
CA ARG A 288 -14.59 0.99 24.19
C ARG A 288 -14.98 0.72 22.73
N TRP A 289 -14.42 -0.33 22.12
CA TRP A 289 -14.63 -0.65 20.71
C TRP A 289 -15.53 -1.87 20.52
N PRO A 290 -16.23 -1.97 19.38
CA PRO A 290 -16.96 -3.19 19.00
C PRO A 290 -16.04 -4.41 18.98
N LYS A 291 -16.65 -5.60 19.14
CA LYS A 291 -15.90 -6.86 19.06
C LYS A 291 -15.24 -7.04 17.69
N THR A 292 -14.11 -7.71 17.69
CA THR A 292 -13.43 -8.18 16.48
C THR A 292 -14.13 -9.40 15.88
N ASP A 293 -13.81 -9.71 14.62
CA ASP A 293 -14.36 -10.86 13.90
C ASP A 293 -13.86 -12.22 14.42
N TYR A 294 -12.59 -12.29 14.83
CA TYR A 294 -11.88 -13.52 15.26
C TYR A 294 -11.12 -13.25 16.56
N PRO A 295 -11.79 -13.29 17.71
CA PRO A 295 -11.16 -12.98 19.00
C PRO A 295 -10.14 -14.05 19.44
N GLU A 296 -10.22 -15.26 18.88
CA GLU A 296 -9.36 -16.39 19.22
C GLU A 296 -7.91 -16.25 18.73
N THR A 297 -7.66 -15.40 17.76
CA THR A 297 -6.32 -15.16 17.16
C THR A 297 -5.81 -13.75 17.42
N VAL A 298 -6.48 -12.96 18.24
CA VAL A 298 -6.07 -11.57 18.54
C VAL A 298 -4.75 -11.57 19.31
N ASN A 299 -3.83 -10.74 18.86
CA ASN A 299 -2.60 -10.45 19.56
C ASN A 299 -2.88 -9.60 20.81
N HIS A 300 -2.76 -10.19 21.98
CA HIS A 300 -2.90 -9.54 23.28
C HIS A 300 -1.54 -9.25 23.95
N ASP A 301 -0.45 -9.78 23.40
CA ASP A 301 0.87 -9.69 24.02
C ASP A 301 1.56 -8.35 23.73
N ASP A 302 1.41 -7.86 22.49
CA ASP A 302 2.13 -6.67 22.04
C ASP A 302 1.31 -5.37 22.13
N MET A 303 0.00 -5.46 22.33
CA MET A 303 -0.88 -4.27 22.37
C MET A 303 -2.22 -4.55 23.03
N GLY A 304 -2.94 -3.48 23.38
CA GLY A 304 -4.27 -3.53 23.98
C GLY A 304 -4.31 -3.08 25.43
N ASP A 305 -3.14 -3.05 26.09
CA ASP A 305 -2.93 -2.49 27.43
C ASP A 305 -1.49 -1.96 27.55
N LEU A 306 -1.20 -0.85 26.84
CA LEU A 306 0.17 -0.29 26.83
C LEU A 306 0.46 0.63 28.03
N GLY A 307 -0.56 1.08 28.74
CA GLY A 307 -0.41 1.96 29.90
C GLY A 307 0.08 3.38 29.58
N LEU A 308 -0.07 3.84 28.32
CA LEU A 308 0.34 5.18 27.93
C LEU A 308 -0.55 6.26 28.51
N SER A 309 0.06 7.32 29.04
CA SER A 309 -0.63 8.55 29.42
C SER A 309 -1.08 9.36 28.20
N GLU A 310 -2.02 10.29 28.38
CA GLU A 310 -2.46 11.21 27.33
C GLU A 310 -1.30 12.03 26.75
N GLN A 311 -0.32 12.42 27.57
CA GLN A 311 0.88 13.13 27.12
C GLN A 311 1.73 12.25 26.20
N GLU A 312 1.95 10.99 26.55
CA GLU A 312 2.72 10.05 25.72
C GLU A 312 2.00 9.75 24.41
N ILE A 313 0.67 9.66 24.39
CA ILE A 313 -0.13 9.57 23.16
C ILE A 313 0.07 10.81 22.28
N ASP A 314 0.06 12.02 22.86
CA ASP A 314 0.31 13.27 22.11
C ASP A 314 1.73 13.31 21.53
N GLU A 315 2.73 12.90 22.29
CA GLU A 315 4.13 12.84 21.86
C GLU A 315 4.33 11.80 20.75
N LEU A 316 3.73 10.62 20.88
CA LEU A 316 3.74 9.58 19.87
C LEU A 316 3.05 10.02 18.57
N LEU A 317 1.89 10.69 18.69
CA LEU A 317 1.19 11.29 17.56
C LEU A 317 2.03 12.37 16.86
N ALA A 318 2.75 13.19 17.63
CA ALA A 318 3.66 14.20 17.07
C ALA A 318 4.80 13.53 16.26
N PHE A 319 5.38 12.45 16.79
CA PHE A 319 6.39 11.68 16.05
C PHE A 319 5.82 11.09 14.76
N LEU A 320 4.68 10.41 14.78
CA LEU A 320 4.07 9.79 13.60
C LEU A 320 3.81 10.78 12.47
N LYS A 321 3.50 12.04 12.79
CA LYS A 321 3.34 13.10 11.78
C LYS A 321 4.65 13.46 11.07
N THR A 322 5.81 13.21 11.70
CA THR A 322 7.11 13.44 11.05
C THR A 322 7.41 12.49 9.90
N LEU A 323 6.63 11.40 9.78
CA LEU A 323 6.75 10.37 8.74
C LEU A 323 6.11 10.78 7.40
N SER A 324 5.47 11.95 7.35
CA SER A 324 4.83 12.49 6.14
C SER A 324 5.85 13.13 5.20
N ASP A 325 5.82 12.73 3.93
CA ASP A 325 6.70 13.28 2.88
C ASP A 325 6.39 14.75 2.62
N ARG A 326 7.42 15.60 2.66
CA ARG A 326 7.30 17.05 2.45
C ARG A 326 6.84 17.40 1.04
N SER A 327 7.16 16.57 0.07
CA SER A 327 6.70 16.73 -1.32
C SER A 327 5.18 16.58 -1.45
N LEU A 328 4.51 15.81 -0.60
CA LEU A 328 3.05 15.70 -0.56
C LEU A 328 2.41 16.88 0.18
N LEU A 329 3.06 17.39 1.23
CA LEU A 329 2.53 18.48 2.05
C LEU A 329 2.63 19.86 1.38
N LYS A 330 3.64 20.06 0.51
CA LYS A 330 3.97 21.37 -0.08
C LYS A 330 3.27 21.68 -1.40
N LYS A 331 2.70 20.68 -2.06
CA LYS A 331 2.05 20.90 -3.37
C LYS A 331 0.61 21.32 -3.18
N PRO A 332 0.11 22.31 -3.95
CA PRO A 332 -1.33 22.54 -4.09
C PRO A 332 -2.00 21.22 -4.53
N LYS A 333 -3.16 20.92 -3.94
CA LYS A 333 -3.87 19.63 -4.14
C LYS A 333 -4.12 19.28 -5.61
N ASP A 334 -4.28 20.27 -6.47
CA ASP A 334 -4.44 20.15 -7.93
C ASP A 334 -3.13 19.82 -8.69
N GLN A 335 -1.97 19.88 -8.01
CA GLN A 335 -0.64 19.63 -8.59
C GLN A 335 0.03 18.37 -8.04
N LEU A 336 -0.64 17.59 -7.19
CA LEU A 336 -0.10 16.33 -6.65
C LEU A 336 0.10 15.27 -7.73
N PHE A 337 -0.58 15.40 -8.87
CA PHE A 337 -0.31 14.60 -10.05
C PHE A 337 0.69 15.33 -10.94
N PRO A 338 1.99 15.02 -10.90
CA PRO A 338 2.97 15.73 -11.72
C PRO A 338 2.64 15.54 -13.20
N LYS A 339 2.61 16.63 -13.97
CA LYS A 339 2.65 16.54 -15.44
C LYS A 339 3.93 15.77 -15.78
N ALA A 340 3.82 14.75 -16.67
CA ALA A 340 4.99 14.01 -17.12
C ALA A 340 6.11 14.99 -17.49
N PRO A 341 7.33 14.89 -16.93
CA PRO A 341 8.41 15.78 -17.30
C PRO A 341 8.69 15.60 -18.79
N ALA A 342 8.61 16.67 -19.54
CA ALA A 342 9.03 16.70 -20.93
C ALA A 342 10.55 16.42 -20.92
N GLY A 343 10.97 15.28 -21.46
CA GLY A 343 12.36 15.05 -21.84
C GLY A 343 13.31 14.38 -20.84
N VAL A 344 12.83 13.74 -19.76
CA VAL A 344 13.72 12.93 -18.91
C VAL A 344 13.79 11.49 -19.44
N PRO A 345 14.98 11.00 -19.89
CA PRO A 345 15.13 9.62 -20.31
C PRO A 345 14.91 8.68 -19.11
N SER A 346 14.06 7.66 -19.26
CA SER A 346 13.78 6.62 -18.26
C SER A 346 15.00 5.72 -17.92
N SER A 347 16.16 6.00 -18.48
CA SER A 347 17.38 5.17 -18.37
C SER A 347 18.27 5.49 -17.16
N LEU A 348 18.03 6.56 -16.42
CA LEU A 348 19.01 7.06 -15.43
C LEU A 348 18.98 6.38 -14.05
N ASN A 349 18.06 5.45 -13.76
CA ASN A 349 17.96 4.84 -12.42
C ASN A 349 17.84 3.31 -12.40
N ARG A 350 18.39 2.60 -13.39
CA ARG A 350 18.35 1.12 -13.40
C ARG A 350 19.28 0.45 -12.39
N LYS A 351 20.20 1.14 -11.75
CA LYS A 351 21.25 0.50 -10.93
C LYS A 351 21.19 0.73 -9.43
N LEU A 352 20.31 1.59 -8.91
CA LEU A 352 20.49 2.03 -7.52
C LEU A 352 19.44 1.52 -6.50
N TYR A 353 18.28 0.98 -6.88
CA TYR A 353 17.23 0.76 -5.89
C TYR A 353 16.31 -0.48 -6.06
N PHE A 354 16.66 -1.41 -6.94
CA PHE A 354 15.90 -2.66 -7.00
C PHE A 354 16.87 -3.84 -6.85
N PRO A 355 16.71 -4.70 -5.83
CA PRO A 355 17.20 -6.07 -5.95
C PRO A 355 16.59 -6.65 -7.21
N ASP A 356 17.39 -7.39 -7.97
CA ASP A 356 16.99 -7.97 -9.25
C ASP A 356 16.01 -9.14 -9.03
N TRP A 357 14.78 -8.83 -8.64
CA TRP A 357 13.70 -9.79 -8.44
C TRP A 357 13.14 -10.34 -9.75
N THR A 358 13.59 -9.82 -10.89
CA THR A 358 13.07 -10.19 -12.20
C THR A 358 13.44 -11.61 -12.64
N HIS A 359 14.40 -12.26 -11.98
CA HIS A 359 14.88 -13.58 -12.36
C HIS A 359 14.13 -14.76 -11.74
N ARG A 360 13.21 -14.57 -10.81
CA ARG A 360 12.51 -15.69 -10.14
C ARG A 360 11.03 -15.87 -10.45
N LEU A 361 10.38 -14.96 -11.15
CA LEU A 361 8.91 -14.89 -11.10
C LEU A 361 8.14 -15.04 -12.41
N HIS A 362 8.74 -15.16 -13.58
CA HIS A 362 7.99 -15.59 -14.78
C HIS A 362 8.90 -16.31 -15.77
N PRO A 363 8.49 -17.48 -16.28
CA PRO A 363 9.10 -18.01 -17.47
C PRO A 363 8.95 -16.98 -18.59
N ALA A 364 10.04 -16.65 -19.26
CA ALA A 364 10.00 -15.86 -20.47
C ALA A 364 8.97 -16.49 -21.42
N PHE A 365 8.12 -15.68 -22.03
CA PHE A 365 7.32 -16.16 -23.14
C PHE A 365 8.31 -16.69 -24.20
N PRO A 366 8.19 -17.94 -24.65
CA PRO A 366 9.04 -18.44 -25.71
C PRO A 366 8.72 -17.67 -26.99
N GLY A 367 9.68 -16.93 -27.49
CA GLY A 367 9.63 -16.31 -28.81
C GLY A 367 9.91 -14.81 -28.87
N ASP A 368 11.18 -14.42 -28.69
CA ASP A 368 11.76 -13.27 -29.39
C ASP A 368 12.23 -13.68 -30.78
#